data_85cb23c2327f80d43107523b4c9d29fd
#
_entry.id   85cb23c2327f80d43107523b4c9d29fd
#
_cell.length_a   1.000
_cell.length_b   1.000
_cell.length_c   1.000
_cell.angle_alpha   90.00
_cell.angle_beta   90.00
_cell.angle_gamma   90.00
#
_symmetry.space_group_name_H-M   'P 1'
#
loop_
_entity.id
_entity.type
_entity.pdbx_description
1 polymer ?
#
loop_
_entity_poly.entity_id
_entity_poly.type
_entity_poly.pdbx_seq_one_letter_code
_entity_poly.pdbx_strand_id
1 'polypeptide(L)'
;MAIRGFASRWSKVAGSAVIVSGLSLLLASCGGGAAKNDTFGLSSIPDVTGPTARGQQILVPEPSALKALDSDQIVIRPSLAEIQYLSRSQWNDRLPKIVQAKLVQAFENTGVVGGVGKPGEGLAIDFQVVTDIRAFEVRTDGPDTAVVELSVKIVNDRNGTVRAQKVFRGSAPVGGAGNPAFVMALDAAFAGVTADIVAWTLKAI
;
A
#
# COMPACT_ATOMS: atom_id res chain seq x y z
N MET A 1 -15.79 96.15 8.48
CA MET A 1 -17.03 95.37 8.41
C MET A 1 -16.65 93.92 8.05
N ALA A 2 -17.03 92.96 8.88
CA ALA A 2 -16.47 91.62 9.02
C ALA A 2 -16.78 90.70 7.85
N ILE A 3 -15.77 89.89 7.46
CA ILE A 3 -15.98 88.60 6.76
C ILE A 3 -15.25 87.57 7.56
N ARG A 4 -15.99 86.77 8.26
CA ARG A 4 -15.59 85.43 8.80
C ARG A 4 -15.88 84.44 7.68
N GLY A 5 -15.08 83.51 7.30
CA GLY A 5 -14.40 82.48 8.04
C GLY A 5 -14.99 81.15 7.54
N PHE A 6 -14.33 80.47 6.55
CA PHE A 6 -14.74 79.15 6.10
C PHE A 6 -13.49 78.28 6.09
N ALA A 7 -13.24 77.57 7.19
CA ALA A 7 -12.16 76.65 7.29
C ALA A 7 -12.69 75.36 7.97
N SER A 8 -12.17 74.25 7.49
CA SER A 8 -12.11 72.93 8.11
C SER A 8 -13.33 72.01 8.07
N ARG A 9 -13.42 71.17 7.06
CA ARG A 9 -14.04 69.80 7.15
C ARG A 9 -13.38 68.80 6.24
N TRP A 10 -12.06 68.71 6.19
CA TRP A 10 -11.38 67.72 5.31
C TRP A 10 -10.28 66.85 6.01
N SER A 11 -10.46 66.52 7.29
CA SER A 11 -9.42 65.72 7.99
C SER A 11 -9.89 64.38 8.61
N LYS A 12 -11.06 63.84 8.23
CA LYS A 12 -11.57 62.59 8.82
C LYS A 12 -11.77 61.43 7.86
N VAL A 13 -11.39 61.53 6.58
CA VAL A 13 -11.62 60.43 5.60
C VAL A 13 -10.33 59.67 5.30
N ALA A 14 -9.16 60.18 5.65
CA ALA A 14 -7.87 59.52 5.34
C ALA A 14 -7.48 58.35 6.28
N GLY A 15 -8.11 58.25 7.46
CA GLY A 15 -7.75 57.23 8.46
C GLY A 15 -8.37 55.84 8.24
N SER A 16 -9.52 55.77 7.56
CA SER A 16 -10.24 54.48 7.42
C SER A 16 -9.78 53.63 6.21
N ALA A 17 -9.18 54.24 5.19
CA ALA A 17 -8.73 53.51 4.01
C ALA A 17 -7.46 52.68 4.24
N VAL A 18 -6.58 53.05 5.18
CA VAL A 18 -5.30 52.37 5.44
C VAL A 18 -5.52 51.09 6.26
N ILE A 19 -6.54 51.06 7.15
CA ILE A 19 -6.83 49.89 8.00
C ILE A 19 -7.46 48.75 7.20
N VAL A 20 -8.25 49.03 6.17
CA VAL A 20 -8.89 48.00 5.34
C VAL A 20 -7.87 47.32 4.39
N SER A 21 -6.86 48.07 3.89
CA SER A 21 -5.79 47.45 3.07
C SER A 21 -4.83 46.55 3.85
N GLY A 22 -4.60 46.81 5.14
CA GLY A 22 -3.72 45.96 5.96
C GLY A 22 -4.33 44.61 6.34
N LEU A 23 -5.65 44.51 6.44
CA LEU A 23 -6.34 43.28 6.82
C LEU A 23 -6.47 42.27 5.66
N SER A 24 -6.44 42.77 4.42
CA SER A 24 -6.54 41.91 3.21
C SER A 24 -5.24 41.15 2.88
N LEU A 25 -4.07 41.54 3.40
CA LEU A 25 -2.79 40.85 3.17
C LEU A 25 -2.57 39.67 4.10
N LEU A 26 -3.32 39.51 5.18
CA LEU A 26 -3.16 38.40 6.13
C LEU A 26 -3.92 37.12 5.73
N LEU A 27 -4.77 37.17 4.72
CA LEU A 27 -5.56 36.02 4.24
C LEU A 27 -4.93 35.24 3.09
N ALA A 28 -3.78 35.67 2.57
CA ALA A 28 -3.10 35.00 1.45
C ALA A 28 -2.12 33.88 1.85
N SER A 29 -2.02 33.52 3.13
CA SER A 29 -0.99 32.57 3.64
C SER A 29 -1.48 31.14 3.85
N CYS A 30 -2.65 30.72 3.39
CA CYS A 30 -3.14 29.34 3.51
C CYS A 30 -3.13 28.58 2.17
N GLY A 31 -2.14 28.83 1.32
CA GLY A 31 -1.91 28.10 0.06
C GLY A 31 -0.75 27.12 0.14
N GLY A 32 -0.51 26.48 1.29
CA GLY A 32 0.40 25.34 1.39
C GLY A 32 -0.26 24.14 0.74
N GLY A 33 0.00 23.89 -0.56
CA GLY A 33 -0.38 22.65 -1.20
C GLY A 33 0.13 21.47 -0.37
N ALA A 34 -0.76 20.53 0.00
CA ALA A 34 -0.35 19.31 0.68
C ALA A 34 0.84 18.70 -0.08
N ALA A 35 1.95 18.44 0.61
CA ALA A 35 3.11 17.82 0.00
C ALA A 35 2.65 16.52 -0.66
N LYS A 36 2.86 16.40 -1.98
CA LYS A 36 2.43 15.23 -2.74
C LYS A 36 3.22 14.02 -2.26
N ASN A 37 2.54 12.92 -1.89
CA ASN A 37 3.20 11.68 -1.55
C ASN A 37 3.85 11.06 -2.79
N ASP A 38 5.05 10.54 -2.64
CA ASP A 38 5.65 9.64 -3.63
C ASP A 38 4.85 8.33 -3.63
N THR A 39 4.49 7.88 -4.82
CA THR A 39 3.65 6.68 -4.99
C THR A 39 4.51 5.53 -5.50
N PHE A 40 4.46 4.41 -4.80
CA PHE A 40 5.23 3.21 -5.06
C PHE A 40 4.34 2.02 -5.40
N GLY A 41 4.90 1.04 -6.09
CA GLY A 41 4.26 -0.24 -6.38
C GLY A 41 5.23 -1.39 -6.16
N LEU A 42 4.71 -2.60 -5.96
CA LEU A 42 5.51 -3.80 -5.99
C LEU A 42 5.78 -4.17 -7.45
N SER A 43 7.03 -4.37 -7.81
CA SER A 43 7.46 -4.61 -9.19
C SER A 43 7.84 -6.06 -9.45
N SER A 44 8.48 -6.69 -8.48
CA SER A 44 9.08 -8.01 -8.63
C SER A 44 8.01 -9.11 -8.72
N ILE A 45 8.11 -9.92 -9.76
CA ILE A 45 7.33 -11.14 -9.92
C ILE A 45 8.34 -12.25 -10.17
N PRO A 46 8.44 -13.24 -9.28
CA PRO A 46 9.40 -14.29 -9.42
C PRO A 46 8.99 -15.27 -10.53
N ASP A 47 9.96 -15.74 -11.29
CA ASP A 47 9.78 -16.90 -12.14
C ASP A 47 9.77 -18.17 -11.29
N VAL A 48 8.63 -18.85 -11.27
CA VAL A 48 8.45 -20.08 -10.49
C VAL A 48 8.12 -21.24 -11.41
N THR A 49 8.88 -22.31 -11.27
CA THR A 49 8.60 -23.59 -11.93
C THR A 49 7.99 -24.57 -10.93
N GLY A 50 7.10 -25.42 -11.40
CA GLY A 50 6.44 -26.40 -10.53
C GLY A 50 5.75 -27.51 -11.32
N PRO A 51 5.11 -28.47 -10.62
CA PRO A 51 4.31 -29.51 -11.25
C PRO A 51 3.20 -28.91 -12.11
N THR A 52 2.86 -29.60 -13.18
CA THR A 52 1.75 -29.21 -14.07
C THR A 52 0.41 -29.47 -13.39
N ALA A 53 -0.42 -28.45 -13.33
CA ALA A 53 -1.79 -28.47 -12.79
C ALA A 53 -2.80 -27.91 -13.82
N ARG A 54 -2.61 -28.23 -15.11
CA ARG A 54 -3.41 -27.70 -16.23
C ARG A 54 -4.91 -28.01 -16.15
N GLY A 55 -5.29 -29.04 -15.40
CA GLY A 55 -6.70 -29.37 -15.16
C GLY A 55 -7.34 -28.62 -13.98
N GLN A 56 -6.60 -27.76 -13.30
CA GLN A 56 -7.05 -27.04 -12.10
C GLN A 56 -7.21 -25.54 -12.37
N GLN A 57 -8.29 -24.96 -11.84
CA GLN A 57 -8.53 -23.52 -11.87
C GLN A 57 -8.43 -22.95 -10.46
N ILE A 58 -7.67 -21.87 -10.33
CA ILE A 58 -7.34 -21.24 -9.03
C ILE A 58 -8.05 -19.89 -8.95
N LEU A 59 -8.75 -19.65 -7.83
CA LEU A 59 -9.23 -18.35 -7.44
C LEU A 59 -8.27 -17.74 -6.40
N VAL A 60 -7.92 -16.48 -6.59
CA VAL A 60 -7.17 -15.69 -5.61
C VAL A 60 -8.10 -14.58 -5.09
N PRO A 61 -8.78 -14.77 -3.95
CA PRO A 61 -9.57 -13.72 -3.32
C PRO A 61 -8.66 -12.56 -2.86
N GLU A 62 -9.25 -11.37 -2.68
CA GLU A 62 -8.53 -10.27 -2.05
C GLU A 62 -8.06 -10.70 -0.64
N PRO A 63 -6.78 -10.58 -0.30
CA PRO A 63 -6.27 -10.95 1.01
C PRO A 63 -6.93 -10.15 2.14
N SER A 64 -7.18 -10.82 3.28
CA SER A 64 -7.54 -10.12 4.51
C SER A 64 -6.31 -9.48 5.15
N ALA A 65 -6.53 -8.37 5.87
CA ALA A 65 -5.49 -7.70 6.64
C ALA A 65 -6.10 -6.90 7.80
N LEU A 66 -5.30 -6.65 8.84
CA LEU A 66 -5.67 -5.68 9.87
C LEU A 66 -5.65 -4.26 9.29
N LYS A 67 -6.40 -3.34 9.91
CA LYS A 67 -6.60 -1.97 9.45
C LYS A 67 -5.30 -1.22 9.10
N ALA A 68 -4.23 -1.44 9.86
CA ALA A 68 -2.93 -0.80 9.61
C ALA A 68 -2.31 -1.22 8.27
N LEU A 69 -2.60 -2.43 7.80
CA LEU A 69 -2.12 -3.00 6.53
C LEU A 69 -3.18 -2.93 5.42
N ASP A 70 -4.46 -2.73 5.78
CA ASP A 70 -5.56 -2.57 4.84
C ASP A 70 -5.69 -1.10 4.41
N SER A 71 -4.62 -0.56 3.84
CA SER A 71 -4.52 0.83 3.39
C SER A 71 -3.45 0.97 2.30
N ASP A 72 -3.31 2.16 1.77
CA ASP A 72 -2.23 2.57 0.86
C ASP A 72 -0.98 3.06 1.61
N GLN A 73 -0.99 3.06 2.95
CA GLN A 73 0.15 3.51 3.75
C GLN A 73 1.22 2.41 3.89
N ILE A 74 2.49 2.82 3.86
CA ILE A 74 3.64 1.93 4.04
C ILE A 74 3.99 1.88 5.52
N VAL A 75 3.92 0.69 6.13
CA VAL A 75 4.10 0.51 7.56
C VAL A 75 5.58 0.45 7.94
N ILE A 76 5.93 1.24 8.95
CA ILE A 76 7.20 1.21 9.68
C ILE A 76 6.93 0.75 11.10
N ARG A 77 7.78 -0.11 11.63
CA ARG A 77 7.68 -0.64 13.00
C ARG A 77 8.94 -0.31 13.81
N PRO A 78 8.95 0.81 14.56
CA PRO A 78 10.09 1.22 15.41
C PRO A 78 10.27 0.35 16.65
N SER A 79 9.22 -0.35 17.07
CA SER A 79 9.25 -1.32 18.17
C SER A 79 8.14 -2.36 18.02
N LEU A 80 8.14 -3.40 18.84
CA LEU A 80 7.11 -4.44 18.80
C LEU A 80 5.68 -3.92 19.00
N ALA A 81 5.51 -2.82 19.73
CA ALA A 81 4.20 -2.26 20.07
C ALA A 81 3.83 -1.03 19.24
N GLU A 82 4.77 -0.42 18.51
CA GLU A 82 4.56 0.83 17.81
C GLU A 82 4.44 0.63 16.31
N ILE A 83 3.45 1.30 15.71
CA ILE A 83 3.25 1.36 14.26
C ILE A 83 3.31 2.83 13.85
N GLN A 84 4.13 3.10 12.86
CA GLN A 84 4.21 4.38 12.15
C GLN A 84 4.02 4.14 10.66
N TYR A 85 3.84 5.22 9.92
CA TYR A 85 3.74 5.17 8.46
C TYR A 85 4.87 5.97 7.83
N LEU A 86 5.40 5.46 6.73
CA LEU A 86 6.47 6.10 5.98
C LEU A 86 6.00 7.46 5.45
N SER A 87 6.60 8.53 5.95
CA SER A 87 6.17 9.89 5.63
C SER A 87 6.37 10.20 4.15
N ARG A 88 5.44 10.94 3.56
CA ARG A 88 5.46 11.35 2.14
C ARG A 88 5.56 10.18 1.15
N SER A 89 5.07 9.00 1.54
CA SER A 89 5.12 7.80 0.72
C SER A 89 3.84 7.00 0.87
N GLN A 90 3.39 6.40 -0.23
CA GLN A 90 2.22 5.55 -0.26
C GLN A 90 2.34 4.47 -1.33
N TRP A 91 1.57 3.41 -1.19
CA TRP A 91 1.34 2.45 -2.26
C TRP A 91 0.45 3.06 -3.35
N ASN A 92 0.48 2.50 -4.56
CA ASN A 92 -0.36 2.90 -5.69
C ASN A 92 -1.81 2.42 -5.59
N ASP A 93 -2.14 1.51 -4.66
CA ASP A 93 -3.49 1.07 -4.27
C ASP A 93 -3.42 0.53 -2.84
N ARG A 94 -4.56 0.08 -2.27
CA ARG A 94 -4.57 -0.64 -0.99
C ARG A 94 -3.70 -1.89 -1.08
N LEU A 95 -2.88 -2.12 -0.07
CA LEU A 95 -1.94 -3.25 -0.04
C LEU A 95 -2.58 -4.61 -0.36
N PRO A 96 -3.76 -4.98 0.18
CA PRO A 96 -4.42 -6.25 -0.18
C PRO A 96 -4.68 -6.42 -1.68
N LYS A 97 -5.08 -5.35 -2.36
CA LYS A 97 -5.31 -5.39 -3.82
C LYS A 97 -4.02 -5.57 -4.60
N ILE A 98 -2.94 -4.93 -4.16
CA ILE A 98 -1.62 -5.08 -4.80
C ILE A 98 -1.14 -6.52 -4.63
N VAL A 99 -1.23 -7.07 -3.41
CA VAL A 99 -0.85 -8.46 -3.12
C VAL A 99 -1.68 -9.44 -3.95
N GLN A 100 -3.01 -9.25 -4.04
CA GLN A 100 -3.87 -10.07 -4.90
C GLN A 100 -3.39 -10.05 -6.36
N ALA A 101 -3.19 -8.84 -6.92
CA ALA A 101 -2.80 -8.69 -8.31
C ALA A 101 -1.45 -9.37 -8.61
N LYS A 102 -0.49 -9.27 -7.67
CA LYS A 102 0.82 -9.89 -7.81
C LYS A 102 0.78 -11.41 -7.68
N LEU A 103 -0.05 -11.95 -6.77
CA LEU A 103 -0.26 -13.40 -6.65
C LEU A 103 -0.91 -13.97 -7.92
N VAL A 104 -1.96 -13.32 -8.45
CA VAL A 104 -2.58 -13.73 -9.72
C VAL A 104 -1.54 -13.76 -10.82
N GLN A 105 -0.78 -12.69 -11.03
CA GLN A 105 0.24 -12.58 -12.05
C GLN A 105 1.35 -13.64 -11.87
N ALA A 106 1.76 -13.92 -10.63
CA ALA A 106 2.78 -14.94 -10.35
C ALA A 106 2.29 -16.36 -10.72
N PHE A 107 1.03 -16.69 -10.45
CA PHE A 107 0.45 -17.97 -10.87
C PHE A 107 0.29 -18.05 -12.40
N GLU A 108 -0.20 -16.99 -13.05
CA GLU A 108 -0.33 -16.91 -14.51
C GLU A 108 1.01 -17.12 -15.22
N ASN A 109 2.07 -16.46 -14.72
CA ASN A 109 3.42 -16.55 -15.29
C ASN A 109 4.01 -17.97 -15.26
N THR A 110 3.52 -18.83 -14.35
CA THR A 110 3.99 -20.23 -14.34
C THR A 110 3.59 -21.00 -15.61
N GLY A 111 2.46 -20.67 -16.24
CA GLY A 111 1.92 -21.35 -17.41
C GLY A 111 1.50 -22.81 -17.19
N VAL A 112 1.48 -23.29 -15.91
CA VAL A 112 1.24 -24.71 -15.59
C VAL A 112 -0.13 -24.97 -14.95
N VAL A 113 -0.94 -23.95 -14.67
CA VAL A 113 -2.33 -24.05 -14.18
C VAL A 113 -3.32 -23.87 -15.32
N GLY A 114 -4.53 -24.42 -15.20
CA GLY A 114 -5.59 -24.34 -16.21
C GLY A 114 -6.21 -22.96 -16.32
N GLY A 115 -6.27 -22.21 -15.23
CA GLY A 115 -6.73 -20.84 -15.17
C GLY A 115 -6.51 -20.25 -13.78
N VAL A 116 -6.32 -18.92 -13.74
CA VAL A 116 -6.18 -18.14 -12.51
C VAL A 116 -7.12 -16.95 -12.62
N GLY A 117 -7.85 -16.65 -11.56
CA GLY A 117 -8.76 -15.49 -11.60
C GLY A 117 -9.06 -14.92 -10.23
N LYS A 118 -9.83 -13.86 -10.27
CA LYS A 118 -10.36 -13.14 -9.11
C LYS A 118 -11.86 -13.40 -8.95
N PRO A 119 -12.44 -13.14 -7.78
CA PRO A 119 -13.88 -13.21 -7.59
C PRO A 119 -14.64 -12.39 -8.62
N GLY A 120 -15.68 -12.99 -9.22
CA GLY A 120 -16.54 -12.33 -10.23
C GLY A 120 -16.13 -12.55 -11.69
N GLU A 121 -15.04 -13.25 -11.98
CA GLU A 121 -14.59 -13.52 -13.36
C GLU A 121 -15.26 -14.75 -14.02
N GLY A 122 -16.16 -15.44 -13.32
CA GLY A 122 -16.98 -16.51 -13.91
C GLY A 122 -16.26 -17.83 -14.18
N LEU A 123 -15.11 -18.08 -13.55
CA LEU A 123 -14.34 -19.30 -13.70
C LEU A 123 -14.97 -20.47 -12.89
N ALA A 124 -14.87 -21.68 -13.42
CA ALA A 124 -15.21 -22.91 -12.68
C ALA A 124 -14.06 -23.32 -11.77
N ILE A 125 -14.08 -22.82 -10.53
CA ILE A 125 -12.96 -22.89 -9.60
C ILE A 125 -12.85 -24.29 -8.95
N ASP A 126 -11.62 -24.81 -8.88
CA ASP A 126 -11.29 -26.02 -8.14
C ASP A 126 -10.71 -25.70 -6.75
N PHE A 127 -9.83 -24.68 -6.67
CA PHE A 127 -9.16 -24.27 -5.44
C PHE A 127 -9.14 -22.76 -5.27
N GLN A 128 -9.32 -22.32 -4.01
CA GLN A 128 -9.08 -20.93 -3.60
C GLN A 128 -7.76 -20.83 -2.84
N VAL A 129 -6.96 -19.83 -3.17
CA VAL A 129 -5.72 -19.46 -2.45
C VAL A 129 -6.06 -18.29 -1.52
N VAL A 130 -6.60 -18.61 -0.35
CA VAL A 130 -7.04 -17.62 0.65
C VAL A 130 -5.84 -17.14 1.45
N THR A 131 -5.59 -15.83 1.42
CA THR A 131 -4.41 -15.20 2.03
C THR A 131 -4.81 -14.21 3.11
N ASP A 132 -4.04 -14.17 4.21
CA ASP A 132 -4.12 -13.20 5.29
C ASP A 132 -2.76 -12.52 5.47
N ILE A 133 -2.71 -11.19 5.36
CA ILE A 133 -1.48 -10.40 5.50
C ILE A 133 -1.26 -10.12 6.98
N ARG A 134 -0.24 -10.75 7.58
CA ARG A 134 0.10 -10.62 8.99
C ARG A 134 1.17 -9.57 9.26
N ALA A 135 2.13 -9.45 8.35
CA ALA A 135 3.14 -8.40 8.37
C ALA A 135 3.50 -7.99 6.94
N PHE A 136 3.66 -6.71 6.72
CA PHE A 136 4.20 -6.08 5.53
C PHE A 136 4.78 -4.73 5.96
N GLU A 137 5.98 -4.77 6.54
CA GLU A 137 6.51 -3.64 7.31
C GLU A 137 8.03 -3.56 7.23
N VAL A 138 8.58 -2.38 7.46
CA VAL A 138 10.00 -2.22 7.72
C VAL A 138 10.21 -2.06 9.23
N ARG A 139 11.00 -2.93 9.82
CA ARG A 139 11.42 -2.86 11.21
C ARG A 139 12.66 -2.00 11.35
N THR A 140 12.63 -1.10 12.33
CA THR A 140 13.71 -0.15 12.62
C THR A 140 14.15 -0.21 14.09
N ASP A 141 13.78 -1.28 14.80
CA ASP A 141 14.20 -1.59 16.19
C ASP A 141 15.60 -2.22 16.27
N GLY A 142 16.30 -2.31 15.17
CA GLY A 142 17.65 -2.81 14.97
C GLY A 142 18.16 -2.35 13.59
N PRO A 143 18.94 -3.14 12.88
CA PRO A 143 19.25 -2.88 11.48
C PRO A 143 17.95 -2.88 10.66
N ASP A 144 17.73 -1.84 9.86
CA ASP A 144 16.51 -1.67 9.07
C ASP A 144 16.27 -2.89 8.19
N THR A 145 15.13 -3.55 8.39
CA THR A 145 14.81 -4.83 7.74
C THR A 145 13.36 -4.85 7.30
N ALA A 146 13.11 -5.10 6.04
CA ALA A 146 11.77 -5.39 5.52
C ALA A 146 11.33 -6.79 5.96
N VAL A 147 10.09 -6.92 6.40
CA VAL A 147 9.48 -8.19 6.82
C VAL A 147 8.12 -8.34 6.16
N VAL A 148 7.92 -9.47 5.48
CA VAL A 148 6.63 -9.87 4.90
C VAL A 148 6.23 -11.21 5.50
N GLU A 149 5.02 -11.30 6.04
CA GLU A 149 4.44 -12.55 6.55
C GLU A 149 3.02 -12.71 6.05
N LEU A 150 2.78 -13.80 5.30
CA LEU A 150 1.47 -14.15 4.74
C LEU A 150 1.05 -15.54 5.25
N SER A 151 -0.17 -15.63 5.77
CA SER A 151 -0.80 -16.93 6.06
C SER A 151 -1.67 -17.33 4.88
N VAL A 152 -1.44 -18.51 4.33
CA VAL A 152 -2.13 -18.99 3.13
C VAL A 152 -2.83 -20.31 3.41
N LYS A 153 -4.09 -20.42 2.94
CA LYS A 153 -4.89 -21.65 2.94
C LYS A 153 -5.26 -21.99 1.50
N ILE A 154 -5.10 -23.26 1.13
CA ILE A 154 -5.67 -23.81 -0.09
C ILE A 154 -6.97 -24.46 0.29
N VAL A 155 -8.08 -23.92 -0.23
CA VAL A 155 -9.43 -24.40 0.05
C VAL A 155 -9.98 -25.06 -1.22
N ASN A 156 -10.49 -26.30 -1.10
CA ASN A 156 -11.23 -26.93 -2.19
C ASN A 156 -12.57 -26.20 -2.34
N ASP A 157 -12.80 -25.59 -3.52
CA ASP A 157 -13.97 -24.74 -3.75
C ASP A 157 -15.30 -25.53 -3.75
N ARG A 158 -15.27 -26.83 -4.14
CA ARG A 158 -16.47 -27.65 -4.27
C ARG A 158 -17.10 -28.02 -2.93
N ASN A 159 -16.30 -28.14 -1.86
CA ASN A 159 -16.77 -28.62 -0.56
C ASN A 159 -16.29 -27.80 0.63
N GLY A 160 -15.53 -26.71 0.41
CA GLY A 160 -15.05 -25.81 1.45
C GLY A 160 -13.96 -26.38 2.36
N THR A 161 -13.41 -27.57 2.07
CA THR A 161 -12.38 -28.16 2.92
C THR A 161 -11.01 -27.52 2.70
N VAL A 162 -10.29 -27.28 3.80
CA VAL A 162 -8.90 -26.81 3.74
C VAL A 162 -8.00 -27.98 3.37
N ARG A 163 -7.40 -27.92 2.18
CA ARG A 163 -6.47 -28.94 1.70
C ARG A 163 -5.09 -28.80 2.33
N ALA A 164 -4.61 -27.58 2.47
CA ALA A 164 -3.33 -27.28 3.11
C ALA A 164 -3.34 -25.84 3.66
N GLN A 165 -2.53 -25.62 4.68
CA GLN A 165 -2.33 -24.27 5.26
C GLN A 165 -0.86 -24.12 5.65
N LYS A 166 -0.30 -22.92 5.39
CA LYS A 166 1.08 -22.59 5.77
C LYS A 166 1.25 -21.09 5.96
N VAL A 167 2.15 -20.70 6.86
CA VAL A 167 2.61 -19.32 7.03
C VAL A 167 3.95 -19.19 6.31
N PHE A 168 4.04 -18.18 5.45
CA PHE A 168 5.24 -17.82 4.71
C PHE A 168 5.79 -16.53 5.29
N ARG A 169 7.09 -16.49 5.52
CA ARG A 169 7.78 -15.31 6.02
C ARG A 169 9.05 -15.09 5.23
N GLY A 170 9.24 -13.88 4.77
CA GLY A 170 10.45 -13.41 4.11
C GLY A 170 10.95 -12.13 4.76
N SER A 171 12.24 -11.89 4.63
CA SER A 171 12.86 -10.64 5.06
C SER A 171 13.98 -10.23 4.10
N ALA A 172 14.22 -8.92 4.00
CA ALA A 172 15.33 -8.38 3.25
C ALA A 172 15.92 -7.17 4.01
N PRO A 173 17.26 -7.06 4.07
CA PRO A 173 17.89 -5.88 4.66
C PRO A 173 17.60 -4.65 3.79
N VAL A 174 17.45 -3.50 4.43
CA VAL A 174 17.34 -2.23 3.70
C VAL A 174 18.73 -1.81 3.25
N GLY A 175 18.95 -1.78 1.95
CA GLY A 175 20.20 -1.33 1.33
C GLY A 175 20.05 0.07 0.75
N GLY A 176 20.81 1.04 1.27
CA GLY A 176 20.78 2.43 0.79
C GLY A 176 20.04 3.38 1.72
N ALA A 177 19.62 4.51 1.20
CA ALA A 177 19.01 5.59 1.97
C ALA A 177 17.68 6.07 1.38
N GLY A 178 16.81 6.58 2.24
CA GLY A 178 15.54 7.19 1.87
C GLY A 178 14.41 6.18 1.60
N ASN A 179 13.24 6.71 1.33
CA ASN A 179 12.01 5.93 1.17
C ASN A 179 12.08 4.87 0.05
N PRO A 180 12.72 5.11 -1.11
CA PRO A 180 12.87 4.07 -2.12
C PRO A 180 13.61 2.83 -1.63
N ALA A 181 14.61 2.96 -0.74
CA ALA A 181 15.35 1.82 -0.20
C ALA A 181 14.45 0.91 0.65
N PHE A 182 13.55 1.47 1.45
CA PHE A 182 12.55 0.72 2.21
C PHE A 182 11.60 -0.04 1.30
N VAL A 183 11.12 0.60 0.24
CA VAL A 183 10.21 -0.03 -0.73
C VAL A 183 10.91 -1.16 -1.48
N MET A 184 12.15 -0.97 -1.92
CA MET A 184 12.93 -2.01 -2.61
C MET A 184 13.15 -3.25 -1.71
N ALA A 185 13.41 -3.05 -0.43
CA ALA A 185 13.55 -4.15 0.52
C ALA A 185 12.21 -4.90 0.73
N LEU A 186 11.08 -4.18 0.83
CA LEU A 186 9.75 -4.79 0.91
C LEU A 186 9.42 -5.57 -0.37
N ASP A 187 9.73 -5.04 -1.54
CA ASP A 187 9.53 -5.71 -2.83
C ASP A 187 10.35 -7.01 -2.92
N ALA A 188 11.62 -6.97 -2.52
CA ALA A 188 12.49 -8.14 -2.49
C ALA A 188 12.01 -9.23 -1.51
N ALA A 189 11.60 -8.83 -0.29
CA ALA A 189 11.04 -9.76 0.69
C ALA A 189 9.74 -10.40 0.19
N PHE A 190 8.86 -9.61 -0.43
CA PHE A 190 7.59 -10.08 -0.98
C PHE A 190 7.79 -11.02 -2.19
N ALA A 191 8.75 -10.73 -3.06
CA ALA A 191 9.08 -11.60 -4.18
C ALA A 191 9.47 -13.02 -3.72
N GLY A 192 10.31 -13.14 -2.69
CA GLY A 192 10.65 -14.43 -2.11
C GLY A 192 9.45 -15.18 -1.53
N VAL A 193 8.62 -14.48 -0.75
CA VAL A 193 7.38 -15.05 -0.18
C VAL A 193 6.42 -15.51 -1.28
N THR A 194 6.26 -14.71 -2.35
CA THR A 194 5.41 -15.06 -3.49
C THR A 194 5.90 -16.30 -4.21
N ALA A 195 7.21 -16.41 -4.45
CA ALA A 195 7.80 -17.62 -5.06
C ALA A 195 7.50 -18.87 -4.25
N ASP A 196 7.68 -18.78 -2.93
CA ASP A 196 7.43 -19.90 -2.02
C ASP A 196 5.95 -20.31 -1.99
N ILE A 197 5.03 -19.33 -1.99
CA ILE A 197 3.57 -19.57 -2.03
C ILE A 197 3.20 -20.30 -3.31
N VAL A 198 3.64 -19.79 -4.47
CA VAL A 198 3.32 -20.39 -5.77
C VAL A 198 3.86 -21.80 -5.85
N ALA A 199 5.15 -22.02 -5.54
CA ALA A 199 5.77 -23.34 -5.58
C ALA A 199 5.09 -24.36 -4.64
N TRP A 200 4.69 -23.91 -3.44
CA TRP A 200 3.98 -24.75 -2.47
C TRP A 200 2.56 -25.07 -2.93
N THR A 201 1.84 -24.08 -3.47
CA THR A 201 0.48 -24.29 -3.97
C THR A 201 0.46 -25.29 -5.10
N LEU A 202 1.34 -25.17 -6.10
CA LEU A 202 1.43 -26.10 -7.23
C LEU A 202 1.71 -27.56 -6.82
N LYS A 203 2.35 -27.76 -5.67
CA LYS A 203 2.58 -29.11 -5.12
C LYS A 203 1.37 -29.67 -4.36
N ALA A 204 0.47 -28.79 -3.92
CA ALA A 204 -0.64 -29.17 -3.06
C ALA A 204 -1.96 -29.41 -3.82
N ILE A 205 -2.08 -28.95 -5.06
CA ILE A 205 -3.29 -29.04 -5.90
C ILE A 205 -3.18 -30.11 -6.99
#